data_8b349d000dabdf37358a9906597943ec
#
_entry.id   8b349d000dabdf37358a9906597943ec
#
_cell.length_a   1.000
_cell.length_b   1.000
_cell.length_c   1.000
_cell.angle_alpha   90.00
_cell.angle_beta   90.00
_cell.angle_gamma   90.00
#
_symmetry.space_group_name_H-M   'P 1'
#
loop_
_entity.id
_entity.type
_entity.pdbx_description
1 polymer ?
#
loop_
_entity_poly.entity_id
_entity_poly.type
_entity_poly.pdbx_seq_one_letter_code
_entity_poly.pdbx_strand_id
1 'polypeptide(L)'
;MKMMKSNLDPLKTSSYDYDLPKELIATKPVYPADSAKLLVYNRETDTITHTTFKSLIDVLPHNLSVFLNDTKVIKARIFGEKESGGKVELLFNKPLFMDRYLVMIRGKVKVGTKLFFPMNLQAEVLEVNDDGSRVVNFIKDD
;
A
#
# COMPACT_ATOMS: atom_id res chain seq x y z
N MET A 1 -7.37 25.18 -22.37
CA MET A 1 -8.65 24.71 -21.79
C MET A 1 -8.76 25.36 -20.41
N LYS A 2 -9.60 26.41 -20.28
CA LYS A 2 -9.78 27.14 -19.03
C LYS A 2 -10.45 26.18 -18.03
N MET A 3 -9.75 25.76 -16.97
CA MET A 3 -10.39 25.05 -15.86
C MET A 3 -11.48 25.94 -15.28
N MET A 4 -12.73 25.51 -15.37
CA MET A 4 -13.80 26.06 -14.55
C MET A 4 -13.38 25.90 -13.09
N LYS A 5 -13.17 27.03 -12.38
CA LYS A 5 -13.10 27.04 -10.92
C LYS A 5 -14.46 26.61 -10.41
N SER A 6 -14.66 25.30 -10.25
CA SER A 6 -15.81 24.78 -9.53
C SER A 6 -15.65 25.19 -8.08
N ASN A 7 -16.72 25.70 -7.45
CA ASN A 7 -16.81 25.96 -6.00
C ASN A 7 -16.80 24.63 -5.22
N LEU A 8 -15.76 23.79 -5.45
CA LEU A 8 -15.60 22.54 -4.76
C LEU A 8 -15.07 22.83 -3.35
N ASP A 9 -15.73 22.28 -2.36
CA ASP A 9 -15.27 22.33 -0.98
C ASP A 9 -14.08 21.37 -0.82
N PRO A 10 -12.83 21.86 -0.60
CA PRO A 10 -11.64 21.03 -0.53
C PRO A 10 -11.63 20.06 0.66
N LEU A 11 -12.54 20.21 1.62
CA LEU A 11 -12.67 19.34 2.78
C LEU A 11 -13.64 18.17 2.56
N LYS A 12 -14.38 18.17 1.46
CA LYS A 12 -15.29 17.08 1.12
C LYS A 12 -14.62 16.05 0.22
N THR A 13 -14.67 14.79 0.60
CA THR A 13 -14.15 13.67 -0.22
C THR A 13 -14.79 13.63 -1.60
N SER A 14 -16.08 13.93 -1.70
CA SER A 14 -16.81 13.99 -2.98
C SER A 14 -16.28 15.04 -3.96
N SER A 15 -15.52 16.04 -3.48
CA SER A 15 -14.88 17.03 -4.35
C SER A 15 -13.70 16.46 -5.15
N TYR A 16 -13.24 15.27 -4.80
CA TYR A 16 -12.15 14.54 -5.43
C TYR A 16 -12.64 13.30 -6.19
N ASP A 17 -13.96 13.16 -6.30
CA ASP A 17 -14.55 12.04 -7.02
C ASP A 17 -14.46 12.27 -8.53
N TYR A 18 -14.00 11.26 -9.26
CA TYR A 18 -13.87 11.30 -10.71
C TYR A 18 -13.97 9.89 -11.30
N ASP A 19 -14.35 9.79 -12.54
CA ASP A 19 -14.38 8.52 -13.26
C ASP A 19 -12.95 8.10 -13.63
N LEU A 20 -12.47 7.02 -13.02
CA LEU A 20 -11.17 6.43 -13.32
C LEU A 20 -11.36 5.12 -14.09
N PRO A 21 -11.10 5.12 -15.41
CA PRO A 21 -11.15 3.90 -16.21
C PRO A 21 -10.15 2.86 -15.68
N LYS A 22 -10.60 1.62 -15.52
CA LYS A 22 -9.78 0.55 -14.91
C LYS A 22 -8.50 0.25 -15.71
N GLU A 23 -8.54 0.43 -17.03
CA GLU A 23 -7.42 0.25 -17.94
C GLU A 23 -6.30 1.28 -17.75
N LEU A 24 -6.59 2.41 -17.10
CA LEU A 24 -5.57 3.42 -16.77
C LEU A 24 -4.83 3.13 -15.46
N ILE A 25 -5.28 2.12 -14.72
CA ILE A 25 -4.60 1.71 -13.48
C ILE A 25 -3.44 0.79 -13.82
N ALA A 26 -2.21 1.26 -13.57
CA ALA A 26 -1.01 0.46 -13.81
C ALA A 26 -0.99 -0.78 -12.89
N THR A 27 -0.82 -1.97 -13.48
CA THR A 27 -0.76 -3.25 -12.78
C THR A 27 0.66 -3.81 -12.70
N LYS A 28 1.60 -3.21 -13.42
CA LYS A 28 3.02 -3.62 -13.46
C LYS A 28 3.90 -2.38 -13.46
N PRO A 29 5.09 -2.43 -12.82
CA PRO A 29 6.08 -1.38 -12.95
C PRO A 29 6.58 -1.31 -14.40
N VAL A 30 6.98 -0.12 -14.83
CA VAL A 30 7.67 0.09 -16.10
C VAL A 30 9.17 -0.21 -15.95
N TYR A 31 9.79 -0.67 -17.01
CA TYR A 31 11.23 -0.90 -17.05
C TYR A 31 11.84 -0.26 -18.29
N PRO A 32 12.96 0.46 -18.16
CA PRO A 32 13.64 0.85 -16.92
C PRO A 32 12.78 1.78 -16.06
N ALA A 33 13.02 1.81 -14.73
CA ALA A 33 12.16 2.49 -13.76
C ALA A 33 12.03 4.00 -14.02
N ASP A 34 13.07 4.63 -14.55
CA ASP A 34 13.13 6.07 -14.89
C ASP A 34 12.32 6.44 -16.14
N SER A 35 11.82 5.44 -16.90
CA SER A 35 10.86 5.66 -18.00
C SER A 35 9.41 5.83 -17.53
N ALA A 36 9.17 5.75 -16.21
CA ALA A 36 7.87 6.05 -15.62
C ALA A 36 7.38 7.45 -16.01
N LYS A 37 6.09 7.58 -16.28
CA LYS A 37 5.48 8.87 -16.63
C LYS A 37 5.57 9.82 -15.45
N LEU A 38 5.91 11.07 -15.73
CA LEU A 38 5.98 12.18 -14.78
C LEU A 38 5.02 13.28 -15.22
N LEU A 39 4.16 13.71 -14.30
CA LEU A 39 3.34 14.90 -14.46
C LEU A 39 3.97 16.02 -13.63
N VAL A 40 4.25 17.14 -14.27
CA VAL A 40 4.77 18.35 -13.64
C VAL A 40 3.69 19.42 -13.67
N TYR A 41 3.29 19.92 -12.50
CA TYR A 41 2.34 21.02 -12.37
C TYR A 41 3.04 22.26 -11.83
N ASN A 42 3.10 23.31 -12.64
CA ASN A 42 3.59 24.62 -12.23
C ASN A 42 2.43 25.47 -11.69
N ARG A 43 2.48 25.79 -10.40
CA ARG A 43 1.40 26.54 -9.71
C ARG A 43 1.37 28.02 -10.09
N GLU A 44 2.51 28.61 -10.47
CA GLU A 44 2.58 30.03 -10.83
C GLU A 44 1.95 30.28 -12.20
N THR A 45 2.21 29.38 -13.13
CA THR A 45 1.70 29.49 -14.52
C THR A 45 0.44 28.71 -14.78
N ASP A 46 -0.04 27.93 -13.80
CA ASP A 46 -1.22 27.01 -13.93
C ASP A 46 -1.07 26.08 -15.14
N THR A 47 0.16 25.53 -15.33
CA THR A 47 0.45 24.67 -16.47
C THR A 47 0.80 23.25 -16.06
N ILE A 48 0.36 22.28 -16.86
CA ILE A 48 0.67 20.86 -16.71
C ILE A 48 1.55 20.43 -17.87
N THR A 49 2.67 19.81 -17.57
CA THR A 49 3.59 19.20 -18.54
C THR A 49 3.72 17.71 -18.26
N HIS A 50 3.64 16.90 -19.30
CA HIS A 50 3.85 15.45 -19.24
C HIS A 50 5.25 15.12 -19.78
N THR A 51 6.00 14.35 -18.98
CA THR A 51 7.35 13.89 -19.34
C THR A 51 7.62 12.51 -18.72
N THR A 52 8.87 12.12 -18.55
CA THR A 52 9.28 10.89 -17.88
C THR A 52 10.10 11.22 -16.62
N PHE A 53 10.18 10.27 -15.70
CA PHE A 53 10.94 10.43 -14.47
C PHE A 53 12.44 10.69 -14.73
N LYS A 54 12.96 10.22 -15.87
CA LYS A 54 14.33 10.51 -16.31
C LYS A 54 14.62 12.00 -16.41
N SER A 55 13.64 12.82 -16.79
CA SER A 55 13.76 14.28 -16.88
C SER A 55 13.54 15.01 -15.54
N LEU A 56 13.43 14.30 -14.43
CA LEU A 56 13.18 14.91 -13.12
C LEU A 56 14.23 15.97 -12.78
N ILE A 57 15.49 15.70 -13.07
CA ILE A 57 16.61 16.63 -12.79
C ILE A 57 16.46 17.94 -13.56
N ASP A 58 15.93 17.90 -14.78
CA ASP A 58 15.75 19.07 -15.63
C ASP A 58 14.61 19.98 -15.15
N VAL A 59 13.64 19.42 -14.43
CA VAL A 59 12.48 20.18 -13.93
C VAL A 59 12.62 20.65 -12.49
N LEU A 60 13.57 20.09 -11.74
CA LEU A 60 13.83 20.51 -10.37
C LEU A 60 14.66 21.79 -10.32
N PRO A 61 14.38 22.72 -9.39
CA PRO A 61 15.22 23.88 -9.15
C PRO A 61 16.65 23.48 -8.81
N HIS A 62 17.63 24.27 -9.28
CA HIS A 62 19.01 24.09 -8.88
C HIS A 62 19.18 24.28 -7.36
N ASN A 63 20.09 23.53 -6.76
CA ASN A 63 20.39 23.55 -5.31
C ASN A 63 19.25 23.02 -4.41
N LEU A 64 18.39 22.17 -4.94
CA LEU A 64 17.38 21.47 -4.16
C LEU A 64 17.96 20.18 -3.56
N SER A 65 17.69 19.94 -2.28
CA SER A 65 17.93 18.63 -1.66
C SER A 65 16.71 17.73 -1.84
N VAL A 66 16.89 16.53 -2.39
CA VAL A 66 15.83 15.55 -2.59
C VAL A 66 16.00 14.42 -1.58
N PHE A 67 14.96 14.16 -0.79
CA PHE A 67 14.91 13.06 0.16
C PHE A 67 14.07 11.93 -0.42
N LEU A 68 14.65 10.76 -0.53
CA LEU A 68 13.99 9.56 -1.04
C LEU A 68 13.93 8.49 0.06
N ASN A 69 12.89 7.66 0.02
CA ASN A 69 12.82 6.48 0.86
C ASN A 69 13.58 5.34 0.17
N ASP A 70 14.64 4.85 0.79
CA ASP A 70 15.43 3.71 0.32
C ASP A 70 15.20 2.43 1.17
N THR A 71 14.17 2.46 2.03
CA THR A 71 13.80 1.33 2.87
C THR A 71 13.38 0.15 1.99
N LYS A 72 14.05 -1.00 2.20
CA LYS A 72 13.70 -2.24 1.50
C LYS A 72 12.31 -2.73 1.92
N VAL A 73 11.39 -2.78 0.96
CA VAL A 73 10.06 -3.33 1.19
C VAL A 73 10.14 -4.84 1.30
N ILE A 74 9.64 -5.40 2.41
CA ILE A 74 9.52 -6.84 2.62
C ILE A 74 8.26 -7.40 1.96
N LYS A 75 8.26 -8.69 1.59
CA LYS A 75 7.06 -9.39 1.13
C LYS A 75 6.15 -9.70 2.32
N ALA A 76 5.45 -8.69 2.81
CA ALA A 76 4.68 -8.75 4.05
C ALA A 76 3.32 -9.47 3.91
N ARG A 77 2.92 -9.86 2.69
CA ARG A 77 1.63 -10.51 2.42
C ARG A 77 1.83 -11.99 2.22
N ILE A 78 1.14 -12.80 3.02
CA ILE A 78 1.15 -14.25 2.92
C ILE A 78 -0.27 -14.79 2.81
N PHE A 79 -0.43 -15.90 2.08
CA PHE A 79 -1.70 -16.58 1.88
C PHE A 79 -1.68 -17.91 2.58
N GLY A 80 -2.78 -18.23 3.24
CA GLY A 80 -2.94 -19.47 4.00
C GLY A 80 -4.40 -19.85 4.13
N GLU A 81 -4.66 -20.78 5.04
CA GLU A 81 -5.99 -21.26 5.32
C GLU A 81 -6.21 -21.46 6.83
N LYS A 82 -7.44 -21.50 7.23
CA LYS A 82 -7.86 -21.88 8.58
C LYS A 82 -7.95 -23.40 8.68
N GLU A 83 -7.96 -23.94 9.87
CA GLU A 83 -8.22 -25.36 10.14
C GLU A 83 -9.52 -25.85 9.46
N SER A 84 -10.52 -24.98 9.32
CA SER A 84 -11.78 -25.28 8.61
C SER A 84 -11.68 -25.21 7.07
N GLY A 85 -10.47 -25.04 6.48
CA GLY A 85 -10.24 -24.92 5.04
C GLY A 85 -10.57 -23.55 4.44
N GLY A 86 -11.03 -22.59 5.23
CA GLY A 86 -11.33 -21.25 4.73
C GLY A 86 -10.06 -20.46 4.44
N LYS A 87 -9.92 -19.93 3.21
CA LYS A 87 -8.76 -19.14 2.77
C LYS A 87 -8.64 -17.84 3.55
N VAL A 88 -7.40 -17.46 3.86
CA VAL A 88 -7.05 -16.20 4.50
C VAL A 88 -5.86 -15.54 3.80
N GLU A 89 -5.85 -14.22 3.85
CA GLU A 89 -4.72 -13.39 3.45
C GLU A 89 -4.28 -12.63 4.68
N LEU A 90 -3.01 -12.77 5.08
CA LEU A 90 -2.42 -12.07 6.19
C LEU A 90 -1.42 -11.05 5.68
N LEU A 91 -1.56 -9.81 6.10
CA LEU A 91 -0.63 -8.73 5.85
C LEU A 91 0.08 -8.38 7.16
N PHE A 92 1.38 -8.61 7.21
CA PHE A 92 2.25 -8.25 8.31
C PHE A 92 2.36 -6.72 8.42
N ASN A 93 2.13 -6.18 9.61
CA ASN A 93 2.24 -4.77 9.88
C ASN A 93 3.53 -4.46 10.69
N LYS A 94 3.63 -4.96 11.90
CA LYS A 94 4.82 -4.75 12.77
C LYS A 94 4.99 -5.88 13.79
N PRO A 95 6.23 -6.14 14.23
CA PRO A 95 6.48 -7.01 15.37
C PRO A 95 5.98 -6.34 16.66
N LEU A 96 5.57 -7.16 17.59
CA LEU A 96 5.30 -6.83 18.98
C LEU A 96 6.30 -7.57 19.86
N PHE A 97 6.03 -7.66 21.15
CA PHE A 97 6.87 -8.39 22.09
C PHE A 97 6.57 -9.91 22.08
N MET A 98 7.58 -10.77 22.30
CA MET A 98 7.46 -12.23 22.44
C MET A 98 6.74 -12.94 21.27
N ASP A 99 7.34 -12.91 20.07
CA ASP A 99 6.85 -13.60 18.86
C ASP A 99 5.41 -13.27 18.47
N ARG A 100 4.89 -12.15 18.99
CA ARG A 100 3.60 -11.59 18.62
C ARG A 100 3.77 -10.54 17.53
N TYR A 101 2.80 -10.48 16.65
CA TYR A 101 2.82 -9.59 15.51
C TYR A 101 1.46 -8.94 15.30
N LEU A 102 1.48 -7.64 15.05
CA LEU A 102 0.30 -6.95 14.58
C LEU A 102 0.15 -7.20 13.08
N VAL A 103 -1.03 -7.63 12.67
CA VAL A 103 -1.33 -8.01 11.29
C VAL A 103 -2.73 -7.56 10.89
N MET A 104 -2.93 -7.42 9.57
CA MET A 104 -4.27 -7.35 9.00
C MET A 104 -4.63 -8.71 8.40
N ILE A 105 -5.85 -9.18 8.63
CA ILE A 105 -6.30 -10.47 8.07
C ILE A 105 -7.56 -10.25 7.24
N ARG A 106 -7.48 -10.60 5.96
CA ARG A 106 -8.65 -10.72 5.11
C ARG A 106 -9.25 -12.12 5.28
N GLY A 107 -10.46 -12.17 5.80
CA GLY A 107 -11.17 -13.39 6.16
C GLY A 107 -11.77 -13.26 7.57
N LYS A 108 -12.84 -14.03 7.83
CA LYS A 108 -13.48 -14.05 9.16
C LYS A 108 -12.61 -14.90 10.10
N VAL A 109 -11.98 -14.27 11.08
CA VAL A 109 -11.21 -14.92 12.15
C VAL A 109 -11.66 -14.39 13.50
N LYS A 110 -11.51 -15.22 14.54
CA LYS A 110 -11.77 -14.88 15.94
C LYS A 110 -10.57 -15.30 16.78
N VAL A 111 -10.49 -14.84 18.01
CA VAL A 111 -9.48 -15.30 18.99
C VAL A 111 -9.47 -16.82 19.05
N GLY A 112 -8.28 -17.42 19.06
CA GLY A 112 -8.05 -18.88 19.05
C GLY A 112 -8.12 -19.50 17.64
N THR A 113 -8.37 -18.72 16.57
CA THR A 113 -8.34 -19.28 15.21
C THR A 113 -6.90 -19.62 14.83
N LYS A 114 -6.66 -20.88 14.44
CA LYS A 114 -5.40 -21.35 13.89
C LYS A 114 -5.35 -21.13 12.39
N LEU A 115 -4.20 -20.64 11.91
CA LEU A 115 -3.90 -20.30 10.53
C LEU A 115 -2.70 -21.11 10.08
N PHE A 116 -2.77 -21.66 8.88
CA PHE A 116 -1.75 -22.50 8.28
C PHE A 116 -1.25 -21.86 6.99
N PHE A 117 0.07 -21.74 6.88
CA PHE A 117 0.75 -21.12 5.75
C PHE A 117 1.77 -22.09 5.12
N PRO A 118 2.28 -21.80 3.92
CA PRO A 118 3.36 -22.59 3.34
C PRO A 118 4.60 -22.70 4.27
N MET A 119 5.41 -23.73 4.02
CA MET A 119 6.64 -24.01 4.79
C MET A 119 6.38 -24.32 6.29
N ASN A 120 5.27 -25.00 6.59
CA ASN A 120 4.86 -25.39 7.94
C ASN A 120 4.75 -24.21 8.92
N LEU A 121 4.58 -22.99 8.41
CA LEU A 121 4.37 -21.83 9.26
C LEU A 121 2.92 -21.82 9.75
N GLN A 122 2.75 -21.76 11.04
CA GLN A 122 1.45 -21.66 11.69
C GLN A 122 1.32 -20.33 12.44
N ALA A 123 0.10 -19.88 12.65
CA ALA A 123 -0.16 -18.76 13.55
C ALA A 123 -1.49 -18.96 14.29
N GLU A 124 -1.57 -18.43 15.49
CA GLU A 124 -2.80 -18.37 16.27
C GLU A 124 -3.21 -16.91 16.47
N VAL A 125 -4.49 -16.62 16.27
CA VAL A 125 -5.06 -15.29 16.53
C VAL A 125 -5.25 -15.12 18.03
N LEU A 126 -4.51 -14.20 18.64
CA LEU A 126 -4.57 -13.91 20.08
C LEU A 126 -5.57 -12.80 20.41
N GLU A 127 -5.65 -11.78 19.54
CA GLU A 127 -6.48 -10.61 19.79
C GLU A 127 -7.14 -10.14 18.49
N VAL A 128 -8.30 -9.51 18.62
CA VAL A 128 -9.05 -8.87 17.54
C VAL A 128 -9.33 -7.44 17.99
N ASN A 129 -8.73 -6.47 17.32
CA ASN A 129 -8.84 -5.06 17.68
C ASN A 129 -10.00 -4.37 16.95
N ASP A 130 -10.50 -3.29 17.52
CA ASP A 130 -11.63 -2.50 16.98
C ASP A 130 -11.31 -1.85 15.64
N ASP A 131 -10.03 -1.52 15.38
CA ASP A 131 -9.53 -0.97 14.12
C ASP A 131 -9.43 -1.99 12.98
N GLY A 132 -9.81 -3.24 13.24
CA GLY A 132 -9.73 -4.33 12.29
C GLY A 132 -8.39 -5.05 12.24
N SER A 133 -7.38 -4.60 12.99
CA SER A 133 -6.11 -5.32 13.12
C SER A 133 -6.25 -6.56 14.04
N ARG A 134 -5.28 -7.45 13.98
CA ARG A 134 -5.22 -8.69 14.77
C ARG A 134 -3.83 -8.80 15.40
N VAL A 135 -3.77 -9.40 16.58
CA VAL A 135 -2.51 -9.88 17.14
C VAL A 135 -2.44 -11.38 16.91
N VAL A 136 -1.35 -11.83 16.31
CA VAL A 136 -1.09 -13.25 16.10
C VAL A 136 0.23 -13.64 16.75
N ASN A 137 0.33 -14.90 17.16
CA ASN A 137 1.58 -15.56 17.51
C ASN A 137 1.95 -16.53 16.40
N PHE A 138 3.16 -16.38 15.80
CA PHE A 138 3.65 -17.35 14.84
C PHE A 138 4.33 -18.52 15.56
N ILE A 139 4.01 -19.71 15.11
CA ILE A 139 4.57 -20.97 15.59
C ILE A 139 5.31 -21.57 14.39
N LYS A 140 6.58 -21.85 14.57
CA LYS A 140 7.37 -22.60 13.60
C LYS A 140 7.58 -23.99 14.17
N ASP A 141 7.13 -25.00 13.45
CA ASP A 141 7.52 -26.38 13.79
C ASP A 141 8.99 -26.55 13.38
N ASP A 142 9.81 -26.95 14.32
CA ASP A 142 11.25 -27.24 14.16
C ASP A 142 11.48 -28.44 13.22
#